data_d0061d274347dced5470c5d6a89f3ae4
#
_entry.id   d0061d274347dced5470c5d6a89f3ae4
#
_cell.length_a   1.000
_cell.length_b   1.000
_cell.length_c   1.000
_cell.angle_alpha   90.00
_cell.angle_beta   90.00
_cell.angle_gamma   90.00
#
_symmetry.space_group_name_H-M   'P 1'
#
loop_
_entity.id
_entity.type
_entity.pdbx_description
1 polymer ?
#
loop_
_entity_poly.entity_id
_entity_poly.type
_entity_poly.pdbx_seq_one_letter_code
_entity_poly.pdbx_strand_id
1 'polypeptide(L)'
;MILYPAIDLKAGQAVRLVHGDMDRATVFNDDPAAQARAFVAAGCQWLHLVDLNGAFAGAPVNAAPVEAILKACPVPAQLGGGIRDMATIEMWLSKG
;
A
#
# COMPACT_ATOMS: atom_id res chain seq x y z
N MET A 1 -21.88 -6.35 -1.28
CA MET A 1 -20.49 -6.83 -1.48
C MET A 1 -19.51 -5.74 -1.06
N ILE A 2 -18.53 -6.09 -0.23
CA ILE A 2 -17.46 -5.17 0.13
C ILE A 2 -16.31 -5.35 -0.84
N LEU A 3 -15.85 -4.25 -1.44
CA LEU A 3 -14.72 -4.26 -2.35
C LEU A 3 -13.43 -3.94 -1.59
N TYR A 4 -12.40 -4.77 -1.80
CA TYR A 4 -11.07 -4.62 -1.20
C TYR A 4 -10.02 -4.46 -2.30
N PRO A 5 -9.94 -3.31 -2.97
CA PRO A 5 -8.90 -3.14 -3.98
C PRO A 5 -7.53 -3.17 -3.33
N ALA A 6 -6.58 -3.81 -4.00
CA ALA A 6 -5.22 -3.95 -3.54
C ALA A 6 -4.30 -2.99 -4.29
N ILE A 7 -3.41 -2.35 -3.56
CA ILE A 7 -2.34 -1.53 -4.13
C ILE A 7 -1.01 -2.11 -3.66
N ASP A 8 -0.26 -2.67 -4.61
CA ASP A 8 1.10 -3.13 -4.35
C ASP A 8 2.06 -1.97 -4.59
N LEU A 9 2.92 -1.70 -3.62
CA LEU A 9 3.85 -0.57 -3.65
C LEU A 9 5.28 -1.06 -3.89
N LYS A 10 5.91 -0.52 -4.93
CA LYS A 10 7.32 -0.78 -5.24
C LYS A 10 7.97 0.54 -5.68
N ALA A 11 9.07 0.91 -5.03
CA ALA A 11 9.83 2.12 -5.34
C ALA A 11 8.96 3.38 -5.39
N GLY A 12 7.97 3.48 -4.50
CA GLY A 12 7.05 4.62 -4.41
C GLY A 12 5.93 4.62 -5.44
N GLN A 13 5.76 3.55 -6.23
CA GLN A 13 4.76 3.46 -7.29
C GLN A 13 3.77 2.34 -7.03
N ALA A 14 2.55 2.47 -7.58
CA ALA A 14 1.56 1.40 -7.59
C ALA A 14 1.85 0.47 -8.77
N VAL A 15 2.09 -0.81 -8.48
CA VAL A 15 2.54 -1.79 -9.47
C VAL A 15 1.71 -3.06 -9.45
N ARG A 16 1.87 -3.87 -10.49
CA ARG A 16 1.42 -5.26 -10.55
C ARG A 16 2.61 -6.14 -10.93
N LEU A 17 2.81 -7.20 -10.18
CA LEU A 17 3.89 -8.14 -10.47
C LEU A 17 3.41 -9.25 -11.41
N VAL A 18 4.28 -9.70 -12.31
CA VAL A 18 4.04 -10.88 -13.14
C VAL A 18 4.53 -12.10 -12.34
N HIS A 19 3.61 -13.00 -11.99
CA HIS A 19 3.89 -14.19 -11.18
C HIS A 19 4.62 -13.89 -9.85
N GLY A 20 4.38 -12.71 -9.26
CA GLY A 20 5.04 -12.31 -8.02
C GLY A 20 6.50 -11.91 -8.17
N ASP A 21 7.00 -11.76 -9.38
CA ASP A 21 8.40 -11.45 -9.66
C ASP A 21 8.65 -9.93 -9.61
N MET A 22 9.48 -9.47 -8.66
CA MET A 22 9.81 -8.06 -8.46
C MET A 22 10.50 -7.43 -9.69
N ASP A 23 11.20 -8.23 -10.49
CA ASP A 23 11.87 -7.75 -11.71
C ASP A 23 10.92 -7.63 -12.89
N ARG A 24 9.67 -8.10 -12.73
CA ARG A 24 8.64 -8.07 -13.77
C ARG A 24 7.42 -7.29 -13.30
N ALA A 25 7.66 -6.09 -12.80
CA ALA A 25 6.60 -5.20 -12.33
C ALA A 25 6.08 -4.33 -13.47
N THR A 26 4.78 -4.16 -13.51
CA THR A 26 4.11 -3.18 -14.38
C THR A 26 3.62 -2.03 -13.50
N VAL A 27 4.07 -0.81 -13.78
CA VAL A 27 3.59 0.38 -13.10
C VAL A 27 2.27 0.81 -13.73
N PHE A 28 1.19 0.85 -12.95
CA PHE A 28 -0.09 1.35 -13.44
C PHE A 28 -0.48 2.71 -12.85
N ASN A 29 0.23 3.18 -11.85
CA ASN A 29 0.13 4.56 -11.36
C ASN A 29 1.41 4.92 -10.60
N ASP A 30 2.07 5.99 -10.98
CA ASP A 30 3.25 6.48 -10.27
C ASP A 30 2.91 7.34 -9.06
N ASP A 31 1.61 7.63 -8.85
CA ASP A 31 1.09 8.29 -7.64
C ASP A 31 0.10 7.35 -6.93
N PRO A 32 0.56 6.57 -5.93
CA PRO A 32 -0.32 5.63 -5.22
C PRO A 32 -1.50 6.32 -4.51
N ALA A 33 -1.32 7.53 -4.00
CA ALA A 33 -2.43 8.25 -3.36
C ALA A 33 -3.53 8.61 -4.37
N ALA A 34 -3.15 8.97 -5.59
CA ALA A 34 -4.12 9.21 -6.67
C ALA A 34 -4.88 7.93 -7.03
N GLN A 35 -4.18 6.78 -7.07
CA GLN A 35 -4.82 5.49 -7.31
C GLN A 35 -5.80 5.14 -6.20
N ALA A 36 -5.43 5.37 -4.94
CA ALA A 36 -6.32 5.14 -3.81
C ALA A 36 -7.56 6.04 -3.89
N ARG A 37 -7.40 7.32 -4.23
CA ARG A 37 -8.53 8.23 -4.41
C ARG A 37 -9.48 7.75 -5.52
N ALA A 38 -8.93 7.22 -6.62
CA ALA A 38 -9.74 6.67 -7.70
C ALA A 38 -10.58 5.47 -7.22
N PHE A 39 -10.01 4.58 -6.42
CA PHE A 39 -10.75 3.46 -5.83
C PHE A 39 -11.85 3.94 -4.89
N VAL A 40 -11.58 4.93 -4.05
CA VAL A 40 -12.59 5.51 -3.15
C VAL A 40 -13.72 6.15 -3.95
N ALA A 41 -13.40 6.88 -5.00
CA ALA A 41 -14.40 7.49 -5.89
C ALA A 41 -15.25 6.43 -6.60
N ALA A 42 -14.70 5.24 -6.86
CA ALA A 42 -15.44 4.11 -7.42
C ALA A 42 -16.29 3.36 -6.40
N GLY A 43 -16.23 3.73 -5.12
CA GLY A 43 -17.08 3.18 -4.07
C GLY A 43 -16.45 2.13 -3.17
N CYS A 44 -15.12 1.96 -3.17
CA CYS A 44 -14.49 1.00 -2.26
C CYS A 44 -14.66 1.45 -0.80
N GLN A 45 -14.78 0.48 0.10
CA GLN A 45 -14.96 0.70 1.54
C GLN A 45 -13.72 0.38 2.36
N TRP A 46 -12.76 -0.32 1.76
CA TRP A 46 -11.49 -0.73 2.37
C TRP A 46 -10.40 -0.69 1.32
N LEU A 47 -9.17 -0.48 1.76
CA LEU A 47 -7.98 -0.61 0.91
C LEU A 47 -7.06 -1.69 1.48
N HIS A 48 -6.45 -2.46 0.61
CA HIS A 48 -5.40 -3.42 0.96
C HIS A 48 -4.08 -2.93 0.35
N LEU A 49 -3.10 -2.62 1.21
CA LEU A 49 -1.81 -2.06 0.79
C LEU A 49 -0.70 -3.07 1.08
N VAL A 50 0.20 -3.25 0.15
CA VAL A 50 1.37 -4.10 0.34
C VAL A 50 2.63 -3.32 0.00
N ASP A 51 3.54 -3.19 0.97
CA ASP A 51 4.87 -2.66 0.75
C ASP A 51 5.78 -3.79 0.26
N LEU A 52 5.89 -3.96 -1.06
CA LEU A 52 6.66 -5.04 -1.65
C LEU A 52 8.14 -4.95 -1.31
N ASN A 53 8.71 -3.74 -1.31
CA ASN A 53 10.11 -3.55 -0.92
C ASN A 53 10.29 -3.88 0.57
N GLY A 54 9.33 -3.50 1.41
CA GLY A 54 9.36 -3.79 2.83
C GLY A 54 9.30 -5.28 3.13
N ALA A 55 8.51 -6.04 2.34
CA ALA A 55 8.41 -7.49 2.49
C ALA A 55 9.77 -8.18 2.30
N PHE A 56 10.57 -7.72 1.36
CA PHE A 56 11.92 -8.25 1.11
C PHE A 56 12.95 -7.68 2.09
N ALA A 57 12.85 -6.42 2.44
CA ALA A 57 13.79 -5.76 3.36
C ALA A 57 13.60 -6.13 4.83
N GLY A 58 12.41 -6.58 5.20
CA GLY A 58 12.07 -6.88 6.58
C GLY A 58 11.75 -5.66 7.44
N ALA A 59 11.60 -4.50 6.83
CA ALA A 59 11.28 -3.23 7.48
C ALA A 59 10.54 -2.33 6.47
N PRO A 60 9.75 -1.34 6.91
CA PRO A 60 9.03 -0.46 6.01
C PRO A 60 9.97 0.28 5.04
N VAL A 61 9.63 0.27 3.77
CA VAL A 61 10.37 0.98 2.71
C VAL A 61 9.49 2.04 2.05
N ASN A 62 8.22 1.72 1.77
CA ASN A 62 7.29 2.63 1.12
C ASN A 62 6.40 3.38 2.13
N ALA A 63 6.98 3.83 3.25
CA ALA A 63 6.23 4.51 4.30
C ALA A 63 5.59 5.82 3.81
N ALA A 64 6.33 6.63 3.03
CA ALA A 64 5.81 7.90 2.53
C ALA A 64 4.59 7.72 1.62
N PRO A 65 4.59 6.79 0.63
CA PRO A 65 3.37 6.50 -0.14
C PRO A 65 2.20 6.02 0.71
N VAL A 66 2.45 5.16 1.70
CA VAL A 66 1.38 4.68 2.60
C VAL A 66 0.79 5.84 3.40
N GLU A 67 1.62 6.70 3.97
CA GLU A 67 1.15 7.88 4.69
C GLU A 67 0.32 8.81 3.81
N ALA A 68 0.74 9.02 2.56
CA ALA A 68 0.00 9.84 1.60
C ALA A 68 -1.37 9.24 1.31
N ILE A 69 -1.47 7.91 1.18
CA ILE A 69 -2.74 7.22 0.99
C ILE A 69 -3.64 7.41 2.21
N LEU A 70 -3.11 7.21 3.42
CA LEU A 70 -3.89 7.33 4.65
C LEU A 70 -4.43 8.76 4.84
N LYS A 71 -3.67 9.78 4.46
CA LYS A 71 -4.12 11.16 4.51
C LYS A 71 -5.16 11.50 3.45
N ALA A 72 -5.05 10.91 2.27
CA ALA A 72 -5.92 11.21 1.14
C ALA A 72 -7.27 10.50 1.20
N CYS A 73 -7.35 9.37 1.91
CA CYS A 73 -8.52 8.49 1.85
C CYS A 73 -9.09 8.25 3.24
N PRO A 74 -10.41 8.47 3.43
CA PRO A 74 -11.06 8.29 4.74
C PRO A 74 -11.45 6.84 5.03
N VAL A 75 -11.17 5.90 4.15
CA VAL A 75 -11.54 4.49 4.34
C VAL A 75 -10.47 3.73 5.12
N PRO A 76 -10.85 2.69 5.89
CA PRO A 76 -9.88 1.84 6.57
C PRO A 76 -8.95 1.14 5.58
N ALA A 77 -7.71 0.92 5.99
CA ALA A 77 -6.71 0.23 5.19
C ALA A 77 -6.08 -0.92 5.96
N GLN A 78 -5.77 -2.00 5.25
CA GLN A 78 -4.94 -3.10 5.73
C GLN A 78 -3.56 -2.95 5.10
N LEU A 79 -2.51 -3.16 5.87
CA LEU A 79 -1.14 -3.02 5.39
C LEU A 79 -0.35 -4.30 5.65
N GLY A 80 0.29 -4.81 4.61
CA GLY A 80 1.25 -5.91 4.69
C GLY A 80 2.62 -5.49 4.16
N GLY A 81 3.65 -6.27 4.49
CA GLY A 81 5.02 -6.07 4.04
C GLY A 81 5.87 -5.25 5.00
N GLY A 82 6.96 -5.85 5.50
CA GLY A 82 7.93 -5.15 6.35
C GLY A 82 7.51 -4.97 7.81
N ILE A 83 6.48 -5.66 8.25
CA ILE A 83 6.02 -5.58 9.66
C ILE A 83 6.51 -6.83 10.38
N ARG A 84 7.58 -6.69 11.17
CA ARG A 84 8.23 -7.82 11.83
C ARG A 84 8.52 -7.61 13.31
N ASP A 85 8.22 -6.43 13.87
CA ASP A 85 8.44 -6.14 15.28
C ASP A 85 7.36 -5.20 15.84
N MET A 86 7.31 -5.09 17.17
CA MET A 86 6.31 -4.27 17.86
C MET A 86 6.49 -2.77 17.58
N ALA A 87 7.71 -2.30 17.43
CA ALA A 87 7.98 -0.89 17.16
C ALA A 87 7.37 -0.47 15.83
N THR A 88 7.48 -1.32 14.80
CA THR A 88 6.87 -1.09 13.50
C THR A 88 5.34 -1.09 13.59
N ILE A 89 4.76 -2.03 14.34
CA ILE A 89 3.30 -2.07 14.56
C ILE A 89 2.83 -0.78 15.22
N GLU A 90 3.50 -0.34 16.28
CA GLU A 90 3.14 0.89 16.98
C GLU A 90 3.26 2.11 16.10
N MET A 91 4.31 2.18 15.27
CA MET A 91 4.50 3.26 14.32
C MET A 91 3.33 3.36 13.35
N TRP A 92 2.89 2.25 12.76
CA TRP A 92 1.77 2.27 11.82
C TRP A 92 0.45 2.59 12.49
N LEU A 93 0.18 2.04 13.67
CA LEU A 93 -1.06 2.34 14.40
C LEU A 93 -1.13 3.81 14.82
N SER A 94 0.00 4.47 15.06
CA SER A 94 0.04 5.90 15.39
C SER A 94 -0.31 6.80 14.21
N LYS A 95 -0.24 6.29 12.99
CA LYS A 95 -0.52 7.04 11.76
C LYS A 95 -1.95 6.88 11.24
N GLY A 96 -2.71 6.02 11.83
CA GLY A 96 -4.09 5.73 11.41
C GLY A 96 -4.34 4.21 11.19
#